data_196ed809e63d3ad13c2c5bc4fbfdc9d3
#
_entry.id   196ed809e63d3ad13c2c5bc4fbfdc9d3
#
_cell.length_a   1.000
_cell.length_b   1.000
_cell.length_c   1.000
_cell.angle_alpha   90.00
_cell.angle_beta   90.00
_cell.angle_gamma   90.00
#
_symmetry.space_group_name_H-M   'P 1'
#
loop_
_entity.id
_entity.type
_entity.pdbx_description
1 polymer ?
#
loop_
_entity_poly.entity_id
_entity_poly.type
_entity_poly.pdbx_seq_one_letter_code
_entity_poly.pdbx_strand_id
1 'polypeptide(L)'
;LVGSEMCIRDRDIVAGQLASSNGYVAIGEIGLDLYWDKTFLREQLLAFEKQVEWALEYHLPIVIHTREAFDYIYKVLQPYKETGLTGIFHSFTGTSEEAAKLLDFPGFMIGINGVVTFKKSQLPEVLKDVPLAHIVLETDSPYLTPVPNRGKRNESARLKDTLIKVAEIYRESPEVVAEATSENALKVFGMGK
;
A
#
# COMPACT_ATOMS: atom_id res chain seq x y z
N LEU A 1 -10.31 7.15 5.57
CA LEU A 1 -10.17 7.85 6.84
C LEU A 1 -9.05 7.21 7.64
N VAL A 2 -7.82 7.56 7.24
CA VAL A 2 -6.63 7.26 8.03
C VAL A 2 -6.61 8.32 9.11
N GLY A 3 -7.09 8.03 10.27
CA GLY A 3 -7.13 9.06 11.25
C GLY A 3 -7.42 8.56 12.64
N SER A 4 -7.11 9.42 13.55
CA SER A 4 -7.42 9.47 14.95
C SER A 4 -8.88 9.11 15.30
N GLU A 5 -9.73 8.86 14.34
CA GLU A 5 -11.18 8.75 14.53
C GLU A 5 -11.69 7.32 14.70
N MET A 6 -10.81 6.31 14.72
CA MET A 6 -11.28 4.98 15.10
C MET A 6 -11.44 4.93 16.61
N CYS A 7 -12.52 5.52 17.10
CA CYS A 7 -12.93 5.41 18.50
C CYS A 7 -13.24 3.95 18.85
N ILE A 8 -13.39 3.65 20.14
CA ILE A 8 -13.71 2.28 20.62
C ILE A 8 -14.96 1.74 19.91
N ARG A 9 -15.98 2.59 19.72
CA ARG A 9 -17.23 2.22 19.02
C ARG A 9 -17.00 1.79 17.57
N ASP A 10 -16.13 2.49 16.84
CA ASP A 10 -15.84 2.15 15.44
C ASP A 10 -15.06 0.85 15.34
N ARG A 11 -14.18 0.58 16.30
CA ARG A 11 -13.48 -0.71 16.42
C ARG A 11 -14.44 -1.88 16.61
N ASP A 12 -15.46 -1.73 17.44
CA ASP A 12 -16.49 -2.76 17.65
C ASP A 12 -17.30 -3.01 16.39
N ILE A 13 -17.62 -1.96 15.62
CA ILE A 13 -18.29 -2.08 14.33
C ILE A 13 -17.42 -2.85 13.33
N VAL A 14 -16.15 -2.49 13.18
CA VAL A 14 -15.21 -3.17 12.27
C VAL A 14 -15.03 -4.64 12.68
N ALA A 15 -14.79 -4.90 13.97
CA ALA A 15 -14.69 -6.27 14.49
C ALA A 15 -15.95 -7.11 14.20
N GLY A 16 -17.14 -6.53 14.38
CA GLY A 16 -18.39 -7.17 14.06
C GLY A 16 -18.57 -7.48 12.57
N GLN A 17 -18.10 -6.58 11.69
CA GLN A 17 -18.08 -6.81 10.25
C GLN A 17 -17.12 -7.94 9.84
N LEU A 18 -15.92 -7.96 10.41
CA LEU A 18 -14.93 -9.02 10.14
C LEU A 18 -15.42 -10.38 10.62
N ALA A 19 -16.09 -10.44 11.78
CA ALA A 19 -16.68 -11.68 12.30
C ALA A 19 -17.87 -12.19 11.47
N SER A 20 -18.55 -11.31 10.75
CA SER A 20 -19.64 -11.67 9.85
C SER A 20 -19.08 -12.08 8.49
N SER A 21 -19.01 -13.32 8.14
CA SER A 21 -18.51 -13.90 6.87
C SER A 21 -18.91 -13.12 5.59
N ASN A 22 -18.31 -11.95 5.35
CA ASN A 22 -18.70 -11.00 4.30
C ASN A 22 -17.81 -11.01 3.06
N GLY A 23 -16.89 -11.96 2.94
CA GLY A 23 -16.01 -12.08 1.77
C GLY A 23 -15.02 -10.94 1.61
N TYR A 24 -14.56 -10.33 2.71
CA TYR A 24 -13.48 -9.33 2.68
C TYR A 24 -12.18 -9.98 2.20
N VAL A 25 -11.45 -9.25 1.35
CA VAL A 25 -10.19 -9.72 0.76
C VAL A 25 -8.95 -9.06 1.36
N ALA A 26 -9.12 -8.02 2.17
CA ALA A 26 -8.06 -7.31 2.86
C ALA A 26 -8.61 -6.44 3.99
N ILE A 27 -7.75 -6.04 4.91
CA ILE A 27 -8.00 -4.96 5.87
C ILE A 27 -7.27 -3.71 5.38
N GLY A 28 -7.99 -2.67 5.06
CA GLY A 28 -7.43 -1.42 4.54
C GLY A 28 -8.51 -0.35 4.26
N GLU A 29 -8.10 0.85 4.11
CA GLU A 29 -6.77 1.40 4.26
C GLU A 29 -6.47 1.66 5.74
N ILE A 30 -5.31 1.19 6.24
CA ILE A 30 -4.88 1.30 7.65
C ILE A 30 -3.48 1.90 7.70
N GLY A 31 -3.08 2.47 8.82
CA GLY A 31 -1.73 3.01 8.96
C GLY A 31 -1.67 4.36 9.67
N LEU A 32 -0.65 5.17 9.34
CA LEU A 32 -0.40 6.44 10.01
C LEU A 32 -0.21 7.58 9.01
N ASP A 33 -0.84 8.72 9.31
CA ASP A 33 -0.62 10.00 8.63
C ASP A 33 -0.21 11.07 9.65
N LEU A 34 1.04 11.53 9.56
CA LEU A 34 1.60 12.56 10.45
C LEU A 34 1.88 13.87 9.73
N TYR A 35 1.38 14.01 8.51
CA TYR A 35 1.62 15.20 7.68
C TYR A 35 0.88 16.43 8.21
N TRP A 36 -0.41 16.27 8.54
CA TRP A 36 -1.24 17.40 8.97
C TRP A 36 -1.21 17.62 10.47
N ASP A 37 -1.26 16.55 11.26
CA ASP A 37 -1.35 16.61 12.72
C ASP A 37 -0.64 15.39 13.35
N LYS A 38 0.21 15.66 14.33
CA LYS A 38 0.94 14.64 15.10
C LYS A 38 0.35 14.41 16.49
N THR A 39 -0.70 15.15 16.86
CA THR A 39 -1.30 15.12 18.19
C THR A 39 -1.81 13.72 18.56
N PHE A 40 -2.37 13.01 17.60
CA PHE A 40 -3.01 11.70 17.80
C PHE A 40 -2.11 10.52 17.40
N LEU A 41 -0.79 10.68 17.43
CA LEU A 41 0.14 9.60 17.06
C LEU A 41 -0.10 8.34 17.87
N ARG A 42 -0.33 8.45 19.18
CA ARG A 42 -0.56 7.31 20.06
C ARG A 42 -1.83 6.54 19.66
N GLU A 43 -2.89 7.25 19.40
CA GLU A 43 -4.19 6.68 18.99
C GLU A 43 -4.09 6.01 17.63
N GLN A 44 -3.38 6.62 16.67
CA GLN A 44 -3.11 6.02 15.37
C GLN A 44 -2.30 4.73 15.51
N LEU A 45 -1.25 4.71 16.34
CA LEU A 45 -0.46 3.51 16.61
C LEU A 45 -1.30 2.38 17.19
N LEU A 46 -2.12 2.66 18.23
CA LEU A 46 -3.00 1.67 18.85
C LEU A 46 -4.07 1.14 17.86
N ALA A 47 -4.59 2.01 17.00
CA ALA A 47 -5.54 1.62 15.98
C ALA A 47 -4.88 0.73 14.92
N PHE A 48 -3.69 1.11 14.43
CA PHE A 48 -2.94 0.36 13.44
C PHE A 48 -2.56 -1.03 13.95
N GLU A 49 -1.98 -1.11 15.16
CA GLU A 49 -1.61 -2.39 15.78
C GLU A 49 -2.82 -3.32 15.92
N LYS A 50 -3.97 -2.79 16.36
CA LYS A 50 -5.20 -3.58 16.46
C LYS A 50 -5.69 -4.12 15.12
N GLN A 51 -5.55 -3.33 14.06
CA GLN A 51 -5.92 -3.75 12.71
C GLN A 51 -4.96 -4.81 12.13
N VAL A 52 -3.68 -4.74 12.48
CA VAL A 52 -2.69 -5.79 12.17
C VAL A 52 -3.04 -7.10 12.89
N GLU A 53 -3.43 -7.05 14.17
CA GLU A 53 -3.91 -8.23 14.91
C GLU A 53 -5.12 -8.88 14.22
N TRP A 54 -6.11 -8.09 13.80
CA TRP A 54 -7.25 -8.60 13.05
C TRP A 54 -6.85 -9.23 11.71
N ALA A 55 -5.91 -8.62 11.01
CA ALA A 55 -5.43 -9.18 9.74
C ALA A 55 -4.85 -10.59 9.93
N LEU A 56 -4.10 -10.81 11.00
CA LEU A 56 -3.58 -12.12 11.36
C LEU A 56 -4.70 -13.08 11.78
N GLU A 57 -5.62 -12.64 12.62
CA GLU A 57 -6.75 -13.45 13.11
C GLU A 57 -7.64 -13.94 11.96
N TYR A 58 -7.92 -13.07 10.99
CA TYR A 58 -8.79 -13.39 9.84
C TYR A 58 -8.03 -13.85 8.59
N HIS A 59 -6.70 -13.99 8.68
CA HIS A 59 -5.84 -14.38 7.55
C HIS A 59 -6.02 -13.49 6.32
N LEU A 60 -6.15 -12.18 6.54
CA LEU A 60 -6.32 -11.18 5.50
C LEU A 60 -5.03 -10.37 5.32
N PRO A 61 -4.68 -9.98 4.08
CA PRO A 61 -3.62 -9.01 3.85
C PRO A 61 -4.02 -7.63 4.34
N ILE A 62 -3.03 -6.76 4.56
CA ILE A 62 -3.25 -5.37 4.92
C ILE A 62 -2.85 -4.41 3.80
N VAL A 63 -3.60 -3.31 3.66
CA VAL A 63 -3.25 -2.21 2.76
C VAL A 63 -2.88 -1.00 3.62
N ILE A 64 -1.59 -0.61 3.58
CA ILE A 64 -1.00 0.30 4.54
C ILE A 64 -0.81 1.68 3.92
N HIS A 65 -1.37 2.69 4.57
CA HIS A 65 -1.06 4.10 4.37
C HIS A 65 0.10 4.54 5.24
N THR A 66 1.05 5.25 4.63
CA THR A 66 2.21 5.80 5.34
C THR A 66 2.53 7.19 4.82
N ARG A 67 2.33 8.21 5.66
CA ARG A 67 2.71 9.57 5.32
C ARG A 67 3.43 10.25 6.48
N GLU A 68 4.73 10.58 6.28
CA GLU A 68 5.63 11.07 7.32
C GLU A 68 5.70 10.18 8.58
N ALA A 69 5.47 8.87 8.43
CA ALA A 69 5.29 7.92 9.53
C ALA A 69 6.04 6.60 9.33
N PHE A 70 6.95 6.51 8.36
CA PHE A 70 7.63 5.27 7.97
C PHE A 70 8.24 4.52 9.17
N ASP A 71 9.06 5.19 9.99
CA ASP A 71 9.74 4.55 11.12
C ASP A 71 8.77 3.98 12.17
N TYR A 72 7.61 4.61 12.34
CA TYR A 72 6.57 4.11 13.25
C TYR A 72 5.91 2.85 12.68
N ILE A 73 5.51 2.87 11.41
CA ILE A 73 4.94 1.70 10.71
C ILE A 73 5.94 0.54 10.77
N TYR A 74 7.20 0.79 10.41
CA TYR A 74 8.26 -0.22 10.41
C TYR A 74 8.44 -0.86 11.80
N LYS A 75 8.46 -0.05 12.87
CA LYS A 75 8.57 -0.55 14.25
C LYS A 75 7.38 -1.39 14.67
N VAL A 76 6.15 -0.96 14.36
CA VAL A 76 4.94 -1.74 14.68
C VAL A 76 4.93 -3.07 13.97
N LEU A 77 5.39 -3.14 12.72
CA LEU A 77 5.39 -4.37 11.94
C LEU A 77 6.50 -5.36 12.31
N GLN A 78 7.60 -4.92 12.96
CA GLN A 78 8.73 -5.80 13.29
C GLN A 78 8.35 -7.09 14.03
N PRO A 79 7.49 -7.07 15.08
CA PRO A 79 7.07 -8.30 15.77
C PRO A 79 6.30 -9.28 14.87
N TYR A 80 5.76 -8.79 13.76
CA TYR A 80 4.91 -9.57 12.85
C TYR A 80 5.64 -10.10 11.61
N LYS A 81 6.94 -9.83 11.48
CA LYS A 81 7.74 -10.18 10.30
C LYS A 81 7.65 -11.66 9.90
N GLU A 82 7.66 -12.57 10.89
CA GLU A 82 7.65 -14.01 10.68
C GLU A 82 6.28 -14.67 10.93
N THR A 83 5.21 -13.87 10.99
CA THR A 83 3.86 -14.40 11.32
C THR A 83 3.07 -14.86 10.11
N GLY A 84 3.59 -14.65 8.89
CA GLY A 84 2.84 -14.87 7.66
C GLY A 84 1.93 -13.72 7.27
N LEU A 85 1.99 -12.58 7.96
CA LEU A 85 1.31 -11.36 7.56
C LEU A 85 1.78 -10.91 6.17
N THR A 86 0.84 -10.56 5.30
CA THR A 86 1.11 -10.06 3.95
C THR A 86 0.42 -8.72 3.73
N GLY A 87 0.81 -7.97 2.72
CA GLY A 87 0.15 -6.70 2.45
C GLY A 87 0.79 -5.85 1.36
N ILE A 88 0.27 -4.64 1.26
CA ILE A 88 0.71 -3.63 0.29
C ILE A 88 1.01 -2.34 1.03
N PHE A 89 2.19 -1.79 0.85
CA PHE A 89 2.49 -0.40 1.19
C PHE A 89 1.94 0.49 0.08
N HIS A 90 0.71 0.95 0.29
CA HIS A 90 -0.06 1.74 -0.65
C HIS A 90 0.61 3.10 -0.91
N SER A 91 0.51 3.57 -2.16
CA SER A 91 0.93 4.93 -2.56
C SER A 91 2.36 5.28 -2.12
N PHE A 92 3.28 4.32 -2.26
CA PHE A 92 4.66 4.48 -1.81
C PHE A 92 5.35 5.66 -2.51
N THR A 93 5.95 6.53 -1.72
CA THR A 93 6.71 7.70 -2.17
C THR A 93 8.03 7.87 -1.41
N GLY A 94 8.47 6.81 -0.74
CA GLY A 94 9.67 6.80 0.09
C GLY A 94 10.99 6.72 -0.69
N THR A 95 12.07 6.51 0.05
CA THR A 95 13.44 6.40 -0.43
C THR A 95 13.81 4.94 -0.78
N SER A 96 14.95 4.73 -1.46
CA SER A 96 15.48 3.37 -1.70
C SER A 96 15.78 2.64 -0.39
N GLU A 97 16.24 3.34 0.67
CA GLU A 97 16.47 2.74 1.97
C GLU A 97 15.17 2.26 2.63
N GLU A 98 14.12 3.08 2.57
CA GLU A 98 12.80 2.71 3.07
C GLU A 98 12.23 1.52 2.27
N ALA A 99 12.32 1.55 0.95
CA ALA A 99 11.90 0.44 0.10
C ALA A 99 12.63 -0.87 0.48
N ALA A 100 13.96 -0.83 0.66
CA ALA A 100 14.73 -1.99 1.07
C ALA A 100 14.27 -2.55 2.43
N LYS A 101 13.99 -1.68 3.40
CA LYS A 101 13.45 -2.10 4.71
C LYS A 101 12.07 -2.75 4.60
N LEU A 102 11.22 -2.27 3.68
CA LEU A 102 9.89 -2.86 3.45
C LEU A 102 9.97 -4.24 2.80
N LEU A 103 10.94 -4.44 1.90
CA LEU A 103 11.16 -5.72 1.24
C LEU A 103 11.73 -6.80 2.18
N ASP A 104 12.18 -6.42 3.36
CA ASP A 104 12.53 -7.36 4.44
C ASP A 104 11.32 -8.11 5.02
N PHE A 105 10.09 -7.64 4.75
CA PHE A 105 8.87 -8.32 5.17
C PHE A 105 8.40 -9.31 4.09
N PRO A 106 8.47 -10.63 4.33
CA PRO A 106 8.00 -11.61 3.37
C PRO A 106 6.53 -11.41 3.00
N GLY A 107 6.20 -11.44 1.71
CA GLY A 107 4.82 -11.32 1.25
C GLY A 107 4.27 -9.89 1.17
N PHE A 108 5.09 -8.88 1.44
CA PHE A 108 4.69 -7.50 1.21
C PHE A 108 5.08 -6.99 -0.18
N MET A 109 4.24 -6.11 -0.72
CA MET A 109 4.41 -5.44 -2.01
C MET A 109 4.41 -3.93 -1.84
N ILE A 110 4.96 -3.24 -2.83
CA ILE A 110 4.98 -1.77 -2.90
C ILE A 110 3.99 -1.32 -3.96
N GLY A 111 3.01 -0.50 -3.55
CA GLY A 111 1.98 0.06 -4.42
C GLY A 111 2.48 1.31 -5.15
N ILE A 112 2.45 1.30 -6.46
CA ILE A 112 2.90 2.39 -7.33
C ILE A 112 1.74 2.97 -8.11
N ASN A 113 1.52 4.29 -7.95
CA ASN A 113 0.47 5.04 -8.60
C ASN A 113 1.01 6.14 -9.55
N GLY A 114 0.13 7.04 -9.97
CA GLY A 114 0.43 8.11 -10.92
C GLY A 114 1.60 9.03 -10.54
N VAL A 115 2.00 9.07 -9.26
CA VAL A 115 3.15 9.88 -8.77
C VAL A 115 4.45 9.51 -9.49
N VAL A 116 4.62 8.26 -9.91
CA VAL A 116 5.81 7.81 -10.66
C VAL A 116 6.02 8.59 -11.97
N THR A 117 4.95 9.18 -12.51
CA THR A 117 4.99 9.97 -13.74
C THR A 117 5.32 11.47 -13.51
N PHE A 118 5.38 11.92 -12.23
CA PHE A 118 5.52 13.35 -11.95
C PHE A 118 6.97 13.81 -12.13
N LYS A 119 7.14 15.00 -12.72
CA LYS A 119 8.45 15.56 -13.05
C LYS A 119 9.44 15.61 -11.87
N LYS A 120 8.94 15.81 -10.65
CA LYS A 120 9.77 15.92 -9.43
C LYS A 120 9.81 14.62 -8.61
N SER A 121 9.20 13.54 -9.09
CA SER A 121 9.19 12.27 -8.38
C SER A 121 10.57 11.63 -8.38
N GLN A 122 10.98 11.12 -7.23
CA GLN A 122 12.18 10.30 -7.07
C GLN A 122 11.91 8.81 -7.33
N LEU A 123 10.65 8.41 -7.44
CA LEU A 123 10.27 7.01 -7.65
C LEU A 123 10.97 6.33 -8.82
N PRO A 124 11.19 6.99 -9.99
CA PRO A 124 11.91 6.36 -11.09
C PRO A 124 13.32 5.89 -10.72
N GLU A 125 14.00 6.59 -9.82
CA GLU A 125 15.32 6.18 -9.34
C GLU A 125 15.21 5.07 -8.28
N VAL A 126 14.28 5.22 -7.33
CA VAL A 126 14.02 4.24 -6.27
C VAL A 126 13.65 2.87 -6.84
N LEU A 127 12.80 2.85 -7.86
CA LEU A 127 12.31 1.61 -8.48
C LEU A 127 13.41 0.81 -9.21
N LYS A 128 14.54 1.40 -9.53
CA LYS A 128 15.68 0.66 -10.10
C LYS A 128 16.25 -0.38 -9.14
N ASP A 129 16.11 -0.15 -7.84
CA ASP A 129 16.61 -1.01 -6.77
C ASP A 129 15.53 -1.98 -6.24
N VAL A 130 14.28 -1.87 -6.70
CA VAL A 130 13.16 -2.70 -6.28
C VAL A 130 12.85 -3.76 -7.33
N PRO A 131 12.87 -5.06 -7.03
CA PRO A 131 12.50 -6.09 -8.00
C PRO A 131 11.03 -5.95 -8.43
N LEU A 132 10.73 -6.12 -9.72
CA LEU A 132 9.37 -6.05 -10.28
C LEU A 132 8.41 -7.03 -9.60
N ALA A 133 8.91 -8.15 -9.09
CA ALA A 133 8.15 -9.15 -8.32
C ALA A 133 7.58 -8.62 -6.98
N HIS A 134 7.95 -7.41 -6.57
CA HIS A 134 7.44 -6.74 -5.36
C HIS A 134 6.58 -5.50 -5.67
N ILE A 135 6.23 -5.27 -6.93
CA ILE A 135 5.44 -4.10 -7.34
C ILE A 135 4.00 -4.49 -7.65
N VAL A 136 3.06 -3.71 -7.13
CA VAL A 136 1.67 -3.67 -7.59
C VAL A 136 1.36 -2.27 -8.12
N LEU A 137 0.46 -2.19 -9.10
CA LEU A 137 0.01 -0.90 -9.65
C LEU A 137 -1.35 -0.53 -9.08
N GLU A 138 -1.53 0.75 -8.83
CA GLU A 138 -2.75 1.31 -8.28
C GLU A 138 -3.02 2.71 -8.83
N THR A 139 -4.16 3.31 -8.54
CA THR A 139 -4.52 4.64 -9.04
C THR A 139 -4.61 5.71 -7.99
N ASP A 140 -5.05 5.38 -6.79
CA ASP A 140 -5.46 6.33 -5.75
C ASP A 140 -6.56 7.31 -6.24
N SER A 141 -7.41 6.81 -7.14
CA SER A 141 -8.52 7.62 -7.69
C SER A 141 -9.48 8.08 -6.58
N PRO A 142 -9.96 9.32 -6.64
CA PRO A 142 -9.92 10.28 -7.76
C PRO A 142 -8.69 11.20 -7.78
N TYR A 143 -7.67 10.92 -6.97
CA TYR A 143 -6.47 11.74 -6.78
C TYR A 143 -5.29 11.23 -7.64
N LEU A 144 -4.14 11.89 -7.55
CA LEU A 144 -2.84 11.50 -8.08
C LEU A 144 -2.82 11.14 -9.58
N THR A 145 -3.63 11.84 -10.38
CA THR A 145 -3.75 11.61 -11.83
C THR A 145 -2.38 11.63 -12.51
N PRO A 146 -1.99 10.57 -13.25
CA PRO A 146 -0.72 10.50 -13.95
C PRO A 146 -0.61 11.50 -15.12
N VAL A 147 0.62 11.77 -15.55
CA VAL A 147 0.91 12.45 -16.84
C VAL A 147 0.46 11.51 -17.96
N PRO A 148 -0.17 12.02 -19.06
CA PRO A 148 -0.33 13.43 -19.39
C PRO A 148 -1.59 14.10 -18.82
N ASN A 149 -2.35 13.41 -18.00
CA ASN A 149 -3.68 13.83 -17.53
C ASN A 149 -3.69 14.63 -16.23
N ARG A 150 -2.56 15.16 -15.78
CA ARG A 150 -2.45 15.99 -14.57
C ARG A 150 -3.51 17.11 -14.53
N GLY A 151 -4.06 17.35 -13.32
CA GLY A 151 -5.09 18.37 -13.10
C GLY A 151 -6.52 17.93 -13.44
N LYS A 152 -6.71 16.75 -14.02
CA LYS A 152 -8.03 16.12 -14.20
C LYS A 152 -8.33 15.17 -13.06
N ARG A 153 -9.60 14.83 -12.86
CA ARG A 153 -9.99 13.74 -11.95
C ARG A 153 -9.38 12.42 -12.41
N ASN A 154 -8.77 11.68 -11.49
CA ASN A 154 -8.23 10.35 -11.77
C ASN A 154 -9.34 9.30 -11.84
N GLU A 155 -9.08 8.21 -12.57
CA GLU A 155 -9.97 7.07 -12.76
C GLU A 155 -9.15 5.81 -13.06
N SER A 156 -9.72 4.62 -12.86
CA SER A 156 -9.02 3.34 -13.03
C SER A 156 -8.44 3.16 -14.44
N ALA A 157 -9.07 3.71 -15.48
CA ALA A 157 -8.58 3.65 -16.87
C ALA A 157 -7.20 4.31 -17.06
N ARG A 158 -6.77 5.18 -16.14
CA ARG A 158 -5.46 5.86 -16.20
C ARG A 158 -4.32 5.04 -15.61
N LEU A 159 -4.62 3.86 -15.06
CA LEU A 159 -3.59 2.91 -14.62
C LEU A 159 -2.60 2.58 -15.74
N LYS A 160 -3.06 2.57 -16.99
CA LYS A 160 -2.22 2.36 -18.17
C LYS A 160 -1.07 3.39 -18.29
N ASP A 161 -1.30 4.64 -17.88
CA ASP A 161 -0.28 5.68 -17.97
C ASP A 161 0.82 5.43 -16.91
N THR A 162 0.45 4.93 -15.72
CA THR A 162 1.37 4.45 -14.69
C THR A 162 2.13 3.21 -15.17
N LEU A 163 1.43 2.23 -15.75
CA LEU A 163 2.01 1.01 -16.31
C LEU A 163 3.12 1.32 -17.33
N ILE A 164 2.84 2.18 -18.30
CA ILE A 164 3.80 2.57 -19.34
C ILE A 164 5.05 3.17 -18.69
N LYS A 165 4.88 4.04 -17.68
CA LYS A 165 6.01 4.65 -16.99
C LYS A 165 6.85 3.63 -16.22
N VAL A 166 6.23 2.69 -15.56
CA VAL A 166 6.92 1.60 -14.86
C VAL A 166 7.66 0.70 -15.85
N ALA A 167 7.06 0.35 -16.97
CA ALA A 167 7.70 -0.41 -18.05
C ALA A 167 8.97 0.29 -18.59
N GLU A 168 8.94 1.60 -18.79
CA GLU A 168 10.13 2.40 -19.15
C GLU A 168 11.25 2.28 -18.10
N ILE A 169 10.91 2.34 -16.81
CA ILE A 169 11.89 2.29 -15.71
C ILE A 169 12.58 0.92 -15.66
N TYR A 170 11.82 -0.16 -15.78
CA TYR A 170 12.34 -1.53 -15.76
C TYR A 170 12.94 -1.97 -17.09
N ARG A 171 12.78 -1.18 -18.16
CA ARG A 171 13.20 -1.50 -19.55
C ARG A 171 12.57 -2.81 -20.06
N GLU A 172 11.32 -3.02 -19.68
CA GLU A 172 10.50 -4.15 -20.08
C GLU A 172 9.34 -3.70 -20.96
N SER A 173 8.66 -4.64 -21.62
CA SER A 173 7.44 -4.31 -22.35
C SER A 173 6.27 -4.04 -21.37
N PRO A 174 5.29 -3.20 -21.74
CA PRO A 174 4.09 -2.98 -20.92
C PRO A 174 3.34 -4.28 -20.60
N GLU A 175 3.36 -5.27 -21.49
CA GLU A 175 2.71 -6.56 -21.31
C GLU A 175 3.38 -7.35 -20.19
N VAL A 176 4.71 -7.42 -20.16
CA VAL A 176 5.50 -8.09 -19.10
C VAL A 176 5.23 -7.46 -17.75
N VAL A 177 5.23 -6.11 -17.68
CA VAL A 177 4.97 -5.41 -16.43
C VAL A 177 3.52 -5.59 -15.99
N ALA A 178 2.55 -5.56 -16.93
CA ALA A 178 1.15 -5.79 -16.62
C ALA A 178 0.91 -7.19 -16.05
N GLU A 179 1.50 -8.21 -16.65
CA GLU A 179 1.43 -9.59 -16.20
C GLU A 179 2.02 -9.73 -14.79
N ALA A 180 3.27 -9.32 -14.60
CA ALA A 180 3.96 -9.45 -13.31
C ALA A 180 3.23 -8.71 -12.18
N THR A 181 2.80 -7.46 -12.40
CA THR A 181 2.13 -6.67 -11.35
C THR A 181 0.72 -7.16 -11.06
N SER A 182 0.03 -7.74 -12.06
CA SER A 182 -1.28 -8.39 -11.86
C SER A 182 -1.14 -9.68 -11.06
N GLU A 183 -0.15 -10.53 -11.37
CA GLU A 183 0.16 -11.74 -10.60
C GLU A 183 0.52 -11.41 -9.16
N ASN A 184 1.33 -10.37 -8.94
CA ASN A 184 1.65 -9.88 -7.60
C ASN A 184 0.40 -9.48 -6.81
N ALA A 185 -0.52 -8.73 -7.42
CA ALA A 185 -1.78 -8.34 -6.80
C ALA A 185 -2.66 -9.55 -6.47
N LEU A 186 -2.83 -10.47 -7.43
CA LEU A 186 -3.59 -11.70 -7.22
C LEU A 186 -3.00 -12.55 -6.09
N LYS A 187 -1.68 -12.62 -5.98
CA LYS A 187 -0.97 -13.34 -4.92
C LYS A 187 -1.26 -12.73 -3.54
N VAL A 188 -1.17 -11.39 -3.40
CA VAL A 188 -1.43 -10.72 -2.12
C VAL A 188 -2.87 -10.94 -1.67
N PHE A 189 -3.85 -10.81 -2.57
CA PHE A 189 -5.25 -10.96 -2.23
C PHE A 189 -5.77 -12.41 -2.25
N GLY A 190 -4.89 -13.40 -2.46
CA GLY A 190 -5.28 -14.82 -2.48
C GLY A 190 -6.22 -15.20 -3.63
N MET A 191 -6.23 -14.42 -4.71
CA MET A 191 -7.14 -14.60 -5.85
C MET A 191 -6.50 -15.39 -7.02
N GLY A 192 -5.21 -15.70 -6.93
CA GLY A 192 -4.46 -16.45 -7.95
C GLY A 192 -4.56 -17.94 -7.70
N LYS A 193 -5.56 -18.60 -8.28
CA LYS A 193 -5.61 -20.06 -8.45
C LYS A 193 -6.23 -20.37 -9.81
#